data_137b2f227fb4b7a63420b42b8dd9f5ca
#
_entry.id   137b2f227fb4b7a63420b42b8dd9f5ca
#
_cell.length_a   1.000
_cell.length_b   1.000
_cell.length_c   1.000
_cell.angle_alpha   90.00
_cell.angle_beta   90.00
_cell.angle_gamma   90.00
#
_symmetry.space_group_name_H-M   'P 1'
#
loop_
_entity.id
_entity.type
_entity.pdbx_description
1 polymer ?
#
loop_
_entity_poly.entity_id
_entity_poly.type
_entity_poly.pdbx_seq_one_letter_code
_entity_poly.pdbx_strand_id
1 'polypeptide(L)'
;IAKLNELRSFGGAIRTRGLDDATVERFAREDRDLAVAIDAAHVLFTQLKNEMPDLLKLDEAGQIARVQADYVNFYAADAINPYVALAARGPWIVTLKGSVIYDVGGYGMLGLGHTPQAVLDALARPQAMANIMTPNLAQLRFANAIKQEIGHTRGDSPYSHLLCLNSGSEA
;
A
#
# COMPACT_ATOMS: atom_id res chain seq x y z
N ILE A 1 -14.89 -14.67 -3.22
CA ILE A 1 -14.70 -14.80 -4.69
C ILE A 1 -15.73 -14.02 -5.48
N ALA A 2 -17.03 -14.02 -5.16
CA ALA A 2 -18.06 -13.33 -5.96
C ALA A 2 -17.69 -11.87 -6.29
N LYS A 3 -17.19 -11.10 -5.32
CA LYS A 3 -16.71 -9.72 -5.51
C LYS A 3 -15.56 -9.64 -6.52
N LEU A 4 -14.60 -10.54 -6.45
CA LEU A 4 -13.47 -10.58 -7.39
C LEU A 4 -13.93 -10.93 -8.81
N ASN A 5 -14.89 -11.84 -8.95
CA ASN A 5 -15.46 -12.20 -10.25
C ASN A 5 -16.19 -11.04 -10.92
N GLU A 6 -16.80 -10.17 -10.14
CA GLU A 6 -17.39 -8.93 -10.69
C GLU A 6 -16.31 -8.02 -11.30
N LEU A 7 -15.16 -7.83 -10.62
CA LEU A 7 -14.03 -7.08 -11.17
C LEU A 7 -13.48 -7.75 -12.44
N ARG A 8 -13.31 -9.08 -12.42
CA ARG A 8 -12.76 -9.86 -13.53
C ARG A 8 -13.63 -9.85 -14.78
N SER A 9 -14.95 -9.75 -14.60
CA SER A 9 -15.90 -9.75 -15.71
C SER A 9 -15.99 -8.40 -16.44
N PHE A 10 -15.39 -7.35 -15.92
CA PHE A 10 -15.53 -5.99 -16.44
C PHE A 10 -14.40 -5.64 -17.40
N GLY A 11 -14.58 -5.99 -18.67
CA GLY A 11 -13.75 -5.56 -19.81
C GLY A 11 -12.32 -6.09 -19.85
N GLY A 12 -11.80 -6.22 -21.07
CA GLY A 12 -10.40 -6.40 -21.41
C GLY A 12 -9.69 -7.65 -20.90
N ALA A 13 -8.52 -7.94 -21.46
CA ALA A 13 -7.72 -9.09 -21.09
C ALA A 13 -6.96 -8.87 -19.77
N ILE A 14 -6.87 -9.95 -18.97
CA ILE A 14 -6.11 -10.02 -17.73
C ILE A 14 -4.79 -10.73 -18.02
N ARG A 15 -3.66 -10.14 -17.67
CA ARG A 15 -2.31 -10.72 -17.79
C ARG A 15 -1.80 -11.22 -16.44
N THR A 16 -2.09 -10.50 -15.37
CA THR A 16 -1.69 -10.83 -14.01
C THR A 16 -2.65 -11.84 -13.41
N ARG A 17 -2.23 -13.10 -13.30
CA ARG A 17 -3.09 -14.15 -12.78
C ARG A 17 -3.36 -14.06 -11.28
N GLY A 18 -2.36 -13.65 -10.49
CA GLY A 18 -2.44 -13.68 -9.04
C GLY A 18 -2.54 -15.09 -8.46
N LEU A 19 -3.05 -15.21 -7.25
CA LEU A 19 -3.36 -16.47 -6.60
C LEU A 19 -4.63 -17.09 -7.19
N ASP A 20 -4.72 -18.43 -7.17
CA ASP A 20 -5.93 -19.15 -7.57
C ASP A 20 -7.06 -18.98 -6.54
N ASP A 21 -8.30 -19.19 -6.98
CA ASP A 21 -9.48 -18.93 -6.16
C ASP A 21 -9.57 -19.80 -4.90
N ALA A 22 -9.14 -21.06 -4.95
CA ALA A 22 -9.15 -21.93 -3.77
C ALA A 22 -8.16 -21.42 -2.70
N THR A 23 -7.00 -20.97 -3.14
CA THR A 23 -6.00 -20.34 -2.26
C THR A 23 -6.53 -19.04 -1.68
N VAL A 24 -7.15 -18.17 -2.50
CA VAL A 24 -7.76 -16.92 -2.03
C VAL A 24 -8.87 -17.18 -1.00
N GLU A 25 -9.76 -18.16 -1.27
CA GLU A 25 -10.82 -18.51 -0.32
C GLU A 25 -10.30 -19.02 1.02
N ARG A 26 -9.24 -19.85 0.98
CA ARG A 26 -8.61 -20.35 2.19
C ARG A 26 -8.04 -19.19 3.02
N PHE A 27 -7.20 -18.36 2.41
CA PHE A 27 -6.59 -17.24 3.14
C PHE A 27 -7.61 -16.19 3.58
N ALA A 28 -8.66 -15.90 2.81
CA ALA A 28 -9.68 -14.95 3.22
C ALA A 28 -10.48 -15.40 4.46
N ARG A 29 -10.48 -16.71 4.77
CA ARG A 29 -11.07 -17.24 6.03
C ARG A 29 -10.10 -17.14 7.22
N GLU A 30 -8.80 -17.25 6.96
CA GLU A 30 -7.75 -17.31 7.97
C GLU A 30 -7.14 -15.94 8.26
N ASP A 31 -7.09 -15.05 7.25
CA ASP A 31 -6.49 -13.73 7.32
C ASP A 31 -7.53 -12.64 7.03
N ARG A 32 -7.88 -11.91 8.08
CA ARG A 32 -8.84 -10.80 8.02
C ARG A 32 -8.39 -9.69 7.06
N ASP A 33 -7.09 -9.45 6.92
CA ASP A 33 -6.58 -8.38 6.07
C ASP A 33 -6.88 -8.64 4.60
N LEU A 34 -6.83 -9.91 4.14
CA LEU A 34 -7.25 -10.26 2.78
C LEU A 34 -8.74 -9.99 2.56
N ALA A 35 -9.59 -10.39 3.49
CA ALA A 35 -11.03 -10.13 3.39
C ALA A 35 -11.32 -8.63 3.29
N VAL A 36 -10.66 -7.82 4.13
CA VAL A 36 -10.78 -6.35 4.11
C VAL A 36 -10.28 -5.76 2.79
N ALA A 37 -9.15 -6.24 2.25
CA ALA A 37 -8.63 -5.78 0.96
C ALA A 37 -9.61 -6.07 -0.20
N ILE A 38 -10.24 -7.26 -0.22
CA ILE A 38 -11.25 -7.62 -1.22
C ILE A 38 -12.48 -6.72 -1.11
N ASP A 39 -12.95 -6.46 0.11
CA ASP A 39 -14.10 -5.61 0.34
C ASP A 39 -13.83 -4.16 -0.07
N ALA A 40 -12.68 -3.62 0.28
CA ALA A 40 -12.24 -2.28 -0.13
C ALA A 40 -12.13 -2.18 -1.66
N ALA A 41 -11.54 -3.19 -2.32
CA ALA A 41 -11.44 -3.23 -3.77
C ALA A 41 -12.82 -3.20 -4.44
N HIS A 42 -13.78 -3.96 -3.93
CA HIS A 42 -15.13 -3.99 -4.48
C HIS A 42 -15.87 -2.64 -4.30
N VAL A 43 -15.70 -1.99 -3.16
CA VAL A 43 -16.27 -0.64 -2.92
C VAL A 43 -15.68 0.36 -3.92
N LEU A 44 -14.36 0.42 -4.05
CA LEU A 44 -13.67 1.32 -4.99
C LEU A 44 -14.05 1.01 -6.44
N PHE A 45 -14.12 -0.25 -6.82
CA PHE A 45 -14.56 -0.65 -8.15
C PHE A 45 -15.98 -0.15 -8.46
N THR A 46 -16.88 -0.23 -7.49
CA THR A 46 -18.26 0.28 -7.65
C THR A 46 -18.29 1.79 -7.85
N GLN A 47 -17.43 2.53 -7.18
CA GLN A 47 -17.26 3.98 -7.39
C GLN A 47 -16.71 4.27 -8.79
N LEU A 48 -15.66 3.55 -9.20
CA LEU A 48 -15.01 3.72 -10.50
C LEU A 48 -15.93 3.41 -11.68
N LYS A 49 -16.95 2.55 -11.52
CA LYS A 49 -17.97 2.35 -12.57
C LYS A 49 -18.68 3.65 -12.97
N ASN A 50 -18.80 4.59 -12.05
CA ASN A 50 -19.41 5.90 -12.31
C ASN A 50 -18.37 6.98 -12.66
N GLU A 51 -17.20 6.94 -12.01
CA GLU A 51 -16.17 7.98 -12.13
C GLU A 51 -15.29 7.80 -13.38
N MET A 52 -14.90 6.56 -13.68
CA MET A 52 -13.93 6.21 -14.73
C MET A 52 -14.34 4.96 -15.52
N PRO A 53 -15.55 4.90 -16.09
CA PRO A 53 -16.05 3.70 -16.76
C PRO A 53 -15.17 3.27 -17.95
N ASP A 54 -14.55 4.22 -18.64
CA ASP A 54 -13.70 3.92 -19.80
C ASP A 54 -12.35 3.31 -19.39
N LEU A 55 -11.80 3.68 -18.24
CA LEU A 55 -10.61 3.01 -17.69
C LEU A 55 -10.90 1.52 -17.41
N LEU A 56 -12.05 1.22 -16.86
CA LEU A 56 -12.42 -0.15 -16.51
C LEU A 56 -12.58 -1.07 -17.73
N LYS A 57 -12.98 -0.52 -18.89
CA LYS A 57 -13.15 -1.28 -20.15
C LYS A 57 -11.83 -1.68 -20.80
N LEU A 58 -10.73 -0.99 -20.47
CA LEU A 58 -9.42 -1.29 -21.04
C LEU A 58 -8.92 -2.65 -20.57
N ASP A 59 -8.06 -3.28 -21.36
CA ASP A 59 -7.24 -4.39 -20.89
C ASP A 59 -6.21 -3.92 -19.84
N GLU A 60 -5.56 -4.83 -19.18
CA GLU A 60 -4.62 -4.49 -18.10
C GLU A 60 -3.45 -3.62 -18.58
N ALA A 61 -2.94 -3.86 -19.79
CA ALA A 61 -1.89 -3.03 -20.38
C ALA A 61 -2.38 -1.59 -20.67
N GLY A 62 -3.58 -1.45 -21.20
CA GLY A 62 -4.21 -0.16 -21.45
C GLY A 62 -4.48 0.60 -20.15
N GLN A 63 -4.89 -0.09 -19.09
CA GLN A 63 -5.06 0.51 -17.76
C GLN A 63 -3.75 1.09 -17.22
N ILE A 64 -2.64 0.33 -17.31
CA ILE A 64 -1.32 0.79 -16.91
C ILE A 64 -0.90 2.02 -17.71
N ALA A 65 -1.00 1.93 -19.04
CA ALA A 65 -0.65 3.03 -19.93
C ALA A 65 -1.46 4.29 -19.60
N ARG A 66 -2.76 4.16 -19.33
CA ARG A 66 -3.62 5.29 -18.98
C ARG A 66 -3.27 5.91 -17.64
N VAL A 67 -2.98 5.10 -16.63
CA VAL A 67 -2.61 5.58 -15.28
C VAL A 67 -1.26 6.31 -15.31
N GLN A 68 -0.35 5.89 -16.17
CA GLN A 68 1.01 6.46 -16.25
C GLN A 68 1.17 7.59 -17.27
N ALA A 69 0.15 7.85 -18.09
CA ALA A 69 0.24 8.77 -19.22
C ALA A 69 0.75 10.18 -18.88
N ASP A 70 0.42 10.67 -17.69
CA ASP A 70 0.74 12.04 -17.26
C ASP A 70 1.99 12.10 -16.35
N TYR A 71 2.68 10.98 -16.13
CA TYR A 71 3.87 10.90 -15.29
C TYR A 71 5.13 10.68 -16.11
N VAL A 72 6.22 11.35 -15.73
CA VAL A 72 7.55 11.01 -16.23
C VAL A 72 8.02 9.72 -15.56
N ASN A 73 8.08 8.65 -16.34
CA ASN A 73 8.62 7.37 -15.87
C ASN A 73 10.10 7.28 -16.20
N PHE A 74 10.96 7.18 -15.18
CA PHE A 74 12.40 7.04 -15.33
C PHE A 74 12.90 5.59 -15.15
N TYR A 75 11.98 4.66 -14.85
CA TYR A 75 12.29 3.23 -14.83
C TYR A 75 12.20 2.61 -16.24
N ALA A 76 12.91 1.52 -16.46
CA ALA A 76 12.73 0.72 -17.65
C ALA A 76 11.29 0.18 -17.73
N ALA A 77 10.75 0.04 -18.94
CA ALA A 77 9.35 -0.36 -19.13
C ALA A 77 9.04 -1.75 -18.55
N ASP A 78 10.01 -2.65 -18.54
CA ASP A 78 9.92 -3.99 -17.96
C ASP A 78 10.05 -4.02 -16.43
N ALA A 79 10.47 -2.92 -15.80
CA ALA A 79 10.51 -2.77 -14.35
C ALA A 79 9.17 -2.30 -13.75
N ILE A 80 8.20 -1.93 -14.60
CA ILE A 80 6.88 -1.51 -14.15
C ILE A 80 6.04 -2.75 -13.82
N ASN A 81 5.38 -2.74 -12.66
CA ASN A 81 4.45 -3.81 -12.31
C ASN A 81 3.35 -3.96 -13.38
N PRO A 82 3.03 -5.20 -13.83
CA PRO A 82 2.12 -5.42 -14.94
C PRO A 82 0.63 -5.29 -14.57
N TYR A 83 0.31 -4.60 -13.49
CA TYR A 83 -1.06 -4.43 -12.99
C TYR A 83 -1.27 -3.04 -12.36
N VAL A 84 -2.53 -2.64 -12.26
CA VAL A 84 -2.95 -1.48 -11.47
C VAL A 84 -3.46 -1.98 -10.12
N ALA A 85 -2.81 -1.58 -9.03
CA ALA A 85 -3.29 -1.88 -7.67
C ALA A 85 -4.57 -1.06 -7.40
N LEU A 86 -5.63 -1.72 -6.91
CA LEU A 86 -6.90 -1.07 -6.59
C LEU A 86 -7.05 -0.88 -5.08
N ALA A 87 -6.82 -1.92 -4.30
CA ALA A 87 -6.84 -1.88 -2.85
C ALA A 87 -5.77 -2.80 -2.27
N ALA A 88 -5.31 -2.48 -1.05
CA ALA A 88 -4.33 -3.31 -0.38
C ALA A 88 -4.46 -3.22 1.14
N ARG A 89 -4.16 -4.33 1.83
CA ARG A 89 -4.14 -4.41 3.29
C ARG A 89 -3.15 -5.47 3.75
N GLY A 90 -2.35 -5.18 4.78
CA GLY A 90 -1.28 -6.09 5.19
C GLY A 90 -0.39 -6.46 4.00
N PRO A 91 -0.13 -7.74 3.73
CA PRO A 91 0.64 -8.19 2.57
C PRO A 91 -0.19 -8.36 1.29
N TRP A 92 -1.48 -8.02 1.30
CA TRP A 92 -2.39 -8.34 0.22
C TRP A 92 -2.67 -7.15 -0.69
N ILE A 93 -2.57 -7.37 -2.00
CA ILE A 93 -2.99 -6.43 -3.03
C ILE A 93 -4.13 -7.07 -3.83
N VAL A 94 -5.19 -6.30 -4.09
CA VAL A 94 -6.21 -6.61 -5.08
C VAL A 94 -6.04 -5.65 -6.25
N THR A 95 -5.87 -6.21 -7.45
CA THR A 95 -5.69 -5.41 -8.67
C THR A 95 -7.02 -4.91 -9.23
N LEU A 96 -6.96 -3.93 -10.11
CA LEU A 96 -8.13 -3.39 -10.80
C LEU A 96 -8.85 -4.46 -11.66
N LYS A 97 -8.15 -5.53 -12.05
CA LYS A 97 -8.69 -6.70 -12.76
C LYS A 97 -9.08 -7.86 -11.84
N GLY A 98 -9.12 -7.66 -10.52
CA GLY A 98 -9.57 -8.66 -9.56
C GLY A 98 -8.59 -9.81 -9.32
N SER A 99 -7.32 -9.65 -9.65
CA SER A 99 -6.27 -10.58 -9.24
C SER A 99 -5.84 -10.27 -7.81
N VAL A 100 -5.59 -11.32 -7.02
CA VAL A 100 -5.07 -11.21 -5.64
C VAL A 100 -3.59 -11.56 -5.65
N ILE A 101 -2.78 -10.69 -5.07
CA ILE A 101 -1.32 -10.81 -5.00
C ILE A 101 -0.90 -10.77 -3.54
N TYR A 102 0.03 -11.65 -3.18
CA TYR A 102 0.74 -11.58 -1.91
C TYR A 102 2.04 -10.78 -2.14
N ASP A 103 2.07 -9.57 -1.62
CA ASP A 103 3.21 -8.67 -1.79
C ASP A 103 4.29 -8.95 -0.75
N VAL A 104 5.35 -9.60 -1.19
CA VAL A 104 6.55 -9.87 -0.37
C VAL A 104 7.69 -8.92 -0.70
N GLY A 105 7.50 -8.07 -1.71
CA GLY A 105 8.60 -7.34 -2.34
C GLY A 105 8.77 -5.90 -1.90
N GLY A 106 7.79 -5.23 -1.42
CA GLY A 106 7.72 -3.80 -1.01
C GLY A 106 9.02 -2.98 -0.90
N TYR A 107 10.10 -3.42 -1.52
CA TYR A 107 11.45 -2.83 -1.45
C TYR A 107 11.90 -2.47 -0.02
N GLY A 108 11.44 -3.23 0.99
CA GLY A 108 11.69 -2.95 2.39
C GLY A 108 10.93 -1.73 2.95
N MET A 109 10.12 -1.07 2.14
CA MET A 109 9.37 0.14 2.55
C MET A 109 8.06 -0.19 3.28
N LEU A 110 7.54 -1.41 3.12
CA LEU A 110 6.27 -1.84 3.68
C LEU A 110 6.43 -2.81 4.86
N GLY A 111 7.38 -2.57 5.74
CA GLY A 111 7.59 -3.40 6.93
C GLY A 111 6.34 -3.55 7.82
N LEU A 112 5.40 -2.61 7.74
CA LEU A 112 4.10 -2.65 8.44
C LEU A 112 2.95 -3.12 7.54
N GLY A 113 3.23 -3.51 6.30
CA GLY A 113 2.23 -3.86 5.30
C GLY A 113 1.48 -2.66 4.72
N HIS A 114 0.56 -2.93 3.79
CA HIS A 114 -0.32 -1.92 3.22
C HIS A 114 -1.37 -1.46 4.25
N THR A 115 -1.67 -0.18 4.23
CA THR A 115 -2.75 0.44 5.04
C THR A 115 -2.66 0.07 6.54
N PRO A 116 -1.50 0.29 7.20
CA PRO A 116 -1.32 -0.10 8.61
C PRO A 116 -2.19 0.78 9.50
N GLN A 117 -3.22 0.20 10.11
CA GLN A 117 -4.25 0.94 10.86
C GLN A 117 -3.67 1.78 11.99
N ALA A 118 -2.70 1.27 12.73
CA ALA A 118 -2.07 2.01 13.83
C ALA A 118 -1.38 3.30 13.37
N VAL A 119 -0.79 3.30 12.17
CA VAL A 119 -0.17 4.50 11.58
C VAL A 119 -1.24 5.49 11.13
N LEU A 120 -2.31 5.00 10.46
CA LEU A 120 -3.42 5.84 10.03
C LEU A 120 -4.13 6.48 11.21
N ASP A 121 -4.38 5.72 12.28
CA ASP A 121 -4.98 6.25 13.51
C ASP A 121 -4.08 7.30 14.20
N ALA A 122 -2.76 7.09 14.15
CA ALA A 122 -1.82 8.07 14.68
C ALA A 122 -1.82 9.38 13.86
N LEU A 123 -1.88 9.27 12.53
CA LEU A 123 -1.95 10.42 11.61
C LEU A 123 -3.27 11.20 11.73
N ALA A 124 -4.37 10.52 12.04
CA ALA A 124 -5.68 11.13 12.22
C ALA A 124 -5.82 11.92 13.54
N ARG A 125 -4.89 11.74 14.48
CA ARG A 125 -4.93 12.49 15.76
C ARG A 125 -4.57 13.95 15.55
N PRO A 126 -5.14 14.88 16.32
CA PRO A 126 -4.72 16.27 16.33
C PRO A 126 -3.21 16.39 16.62
N GLN A 127 -2.49 17.09 15.78
CA GLN A 127 -1.06 17.31 15.89
C GLN A 127 -0.75 18.81 15.94
N ALA A 128 0.27 19.19 16.72
CA ALA A 128 0.82 20.54 16.66
C ALA A 128 1.68 20.65 15.38
N MET A 129 1.17 21.33 14.36
CA MET A 129 1.85 21.55 13.07
C MET A 129 2.70 22.82 13.16
N ALA A 130 3.72 22.78 14.02
CA ALA A 130 4.67 23.88 14.18
C ALA A 130 5.89 23.67 13.26
N ASN A 131 6.62 24.75 12.97
CA ASN A 131 7.88 24.65 12.24
C ASN A 131 8.95 23.93 13.09
N ILE A 132 10.04 23.51 12.46
CA ILE A 132 11.13 22.76 13.13
C ILE A 132 11.79 23.52 14.28
N MET A 133 11.68 24.84 14.29
CA MET A 133 12.23 25.73 15.34
C MET A 133 11.36 25.75 16.61
N THR A 134 10.16 25.18 16.58
CA THR A 134 9.24 25.16 17.72
C THR A 134 9.27 23.78 18.37
N PRO A 135 9.87 23.64 19.57
CA PRO A 135 9.87 22.37 20.30
C PRO A 135 8.46 21.90 20.60
N ASN A 136 8.19 20.61 20.42
CA ASN A 136 6.92 20.01 20.78
C ASN A 136 7.09 18.62 21.41
N LEU A 137 6.05 18.15 22.10
CA LEU A 137 6.08 16.87 22.81
C LEU A 137 6.19 15.66 21.87
N ALA A 138 5.74 15.75 20.60
CA ALA A 138 5.86 14.66 19.65
C ALA A 138 7.33 14.40 19.30
N GLN A 139 8.15 15.45 19.19
CA GLN A 139 9.60 15.31 18.97
C GLN A 139 10.28 14.56 20.13
N LEU A 140 9.95 14.93 21.39
CA LEU A 140 10.49 14.26 22.56
C LEU A 140 10.08 12.79 22.62
N ARG A 141 8.79 12.49 22.39
CA ARG A 141 8.26 11.11 22.36
C ARG A 141 8.91 10.28 21.26
N PHE A 142 9.08 10.85 20.07
CA PHE A 142 9.74 10.19 18.95
C PHE A 142 11.21 9.87 19.29
N ALA A 143 11.98 10.84 19.80
CA ALA A 143 13.36 10.63 20.18
C ALA A 143 13.51 9.53 21.24
N ASN A 144 12.64 9.53 22.25
CA ASN A 144 12.65 8.50 23.30
C ASN A 144 12.32 7.11 22.74
N ALA A 145 11.31 7.01 21.89
CA ALA A 145 10.91 5.75 21.26
C ALA A 145 12.04 5.18 20.37
N ILE A 146 12.66 6.00 19.54
CA ILE A 146 13.79 5.58 18.70
C ILE A 146 14.99 5.12 19.55
N LYS A 147 15.35 5.86 20.60
CA LYS A 147 16.45 5.45 21.49
C LYS A 147 16.14 4.15 22.21
N GLN A 148 14.91 3.96 22.66
CA GLN A 148 14.47 2.71 23.28
C GLN A 148 14.55 1.53 22.30
N GLU A 149 14.09 1.71 21.07
CA GLU A 149 14.10 0.67 20.05
C GLU A 149 15.51 0.30 19.63
N ILE A 150 16.40 1.26 19.41
CA ILE A 150 17.82 1.00 19.10
C ILE A 150 18.53 0.33 20.28
N GLY A 151 18.18 0.68 21.51
CA GLY A 151 18.79 0.18 22.73
C GLY A 151 18.24 -1.16 23.23
N HIS A 152 17.11 -1.68 22.69
CA HIS A 152 16.40 -2.79 23.31
C HIS A 152 17.23 -4.07 23.50
N THR A 153 18.21 -4.35 22.63
CA THR A 153 19.11 -5.51 22.76
C THR A 153 20.42 -5.21 23.45
N ARG A 154 20.76 -3.92 23.63
CA ARG A 154 22.04 -3.46 24.17
C ARG A 154 21.90 -2.82 25.55
N GLY A 155 20.68 -2.63 26.02
CA GLY A 155 20.36 -1.96 27.28
C GLY A 155 20.31 -0.44 27.16
N ASP A 156 21.07 0.17 26.23
CA ASP A 156 21.09 1.62 26.00
C ASP A 156 21.38 1.96 24.55
N SER A 157 20.91 3.13 24.10
CA SER A 157 21.19 3.63 22.75
C SER A 157 22.59 4.24 22.69
N PRO A 158 23.43 3.85 21.71
CA PRO A 158 24.76 4.45 21.55
C PRO A 158 24.70 5.88 20.98
N TYR A 159 23.53 6.32 20.52
CA TYR A 159 23.35 7.63 19.89
C TYR A 159 22.72 8.64 20.87
N SER A 160 23.41 9.74 21.10
CA SER A 160 22.92 10.84 21.95
C SER A 160 21.94 11.78 21.23
N HIS A 161 22.11 11.95 19.92
CA HIS A 161 21.35 12.89 19.09
C HIS A 161 20.77 12.21 17.86
N LEU A 162 19.65 12.75 17.35
CA LEU A 162 18.96 12.31 16.16
C LEU A 162 18.84 13.46 15.17
N LEU A 163 19.12 13.20 13.89
CA LEU A 163 18.86 14.10 12.77
C LEU A 163 17.85 13.42 11.83
N CYS A 164 16.70 14.07 11.65
CA CYS A 164 15.68 13.55 10.74
C CYS A 164 15.83 14.22 9.37
N LEU A 165 15.92 13.40 8.32
CA LEU A 165 15.99 13.83 6.92
C LEU A 165 14.77 13.34 6.16
N ASN A 166 14.48 13.98 5.01
CA ASN A 166 13.26 13.69 4.25
C ASN A 166 13.35 12.43 3.40
N SER A 167 14.55 11.96 3.10
CA SER A 167 14.77 10.77 2.30
C SER A 167 15.98 9.98 2.76
N GLY A 168 15.98 8.67 2.48
CA GLY A 168 17.14 7.81 2.72
C GLY A 168 18.36 8.18 1.87
N SER A 169 18.16 8.87 0.73
CA SER A 169 19.26 9.35 -0.13
C SER A 169 19.99 10.56 0.44
N GLU A 170 19.35 11.29 1.37
CA GLU A 170 19.96 12.42 2.06
C GLU A 170 20.67 11.98 3.35
N ALA A 171 20.32 10.80 3.86
CA ALA A 171 20.90 10.22 5.06
C ALA A 171 22.20 9.45 4.76
#